data_81041c4b340b299e64d7b4e06c97338d
#
_entry.id   81041c4b340b299e64d7b4e06c97338d
#
_cell.length_a   1.000
_cell.length_b   1.000
_cell.length_c   1.000
_cell.angle_alpha   90.00
_cell.angle_beta   90.00
_cell.angle_gamma   90.00
#
_symmetry.space_group_name_H-M   'P 1'
#
loop_
_entity.id
_entity.type
_entity.pdbx_description
1 polymer ?
#
loop_
_entity_poly.entity_id
_entity_poly.type
_entity_poly.pdbx_seq_one_letter_code
_entity_poly.pdbx_strand_id
1 'polypeptide(L)'
;MKTAIHFGADALGRLRDIPYKRVLVITDPFVVKSGMIDMITKPLQAGGKEFDIFCDVVPDAPVGKIAEGVKKFLQYQPEAIVAVGGGSAIDSSKAIREFALKINNYGKVGLVAIPTTSGTGSEVTSFAVVNDTEAHVKYPLISDSLTADEAILDAELVRSVPPAITADTGMDVL
;
A
#
# COMPACT_ATOMS: atom_id res chain seq x y z
N MET A 1 -1.03 -14.02 13.98
CA MET A 1 -0.87 -12.86 13.11
C MET A 1 0.21 -13.20 12.09
N LYS A 2 -0.03 -12.97 10.80
CA LYS A 2 0.94 -13.33 9.74
C LYS A 2 1.86 -12.16 9.36
N THR A 3 1.47 -10.91 9.67
CA THR A 3 2.20 -9.68 9.32
C THR A 3 3.30 -9.41 10.35
N ALA A 4 4.52 -9.21 9.90
CA ALA A 4 5.60 -8.68 10.74
C ALA A 4 5.43 -7.17 10.89
N ILE A 5 5.39 -6.66 12.12
CA ILE A 5 5.16 -5.23 12.40
C ILE A 5 6.49 -4.60 12.82
N HIS A 6 6.91 -3.56 12.08
CA HIS A 6 8.03 -2.70 12.40
C HIS A 6 7.48 -1.32 12.80
N PHE A 7 7.80 -0.83 13.98
CA PHE A 7 7.27 0.45 14.46
C PHE A 7 8.31 1.27 15.21
N GLY A 8 8.09 2.57 15.24
CA GLY A 8 8.93 3.52 15.98
C GLY A 8 9.62 4.51 15.07
N ALA A 9 10.46 5.36 15.68
CA ALA A 9 11.30 6.29 14.94
C ALA A 9 12.25 5.49 14.04
N ASP A 10 12.46 5.98 12.81
CA ASP A 10 13.29 5.33 11.80
C ASP A 10 12.80 3.94 11.33
N ALA A 11 11.54 3.56 11.61
CA ALA A 11 11.00 2.29 11.15
C ALA A 11 11.08 2.12 9.62
N LEU A 12 10.99 3.22 8.86
CA LEU A 12 11.19 3.25 7.40
C LEU A 12 12.58 2.77 6.96
N GLY A 13 13.58 2.78 7.84
CA GLY A 13 14.89 2.21 7.59
C GLY A 13 14.84 0.71 7.21
N ARG A 14 13.78 0.00 7.63
CA ARG A 14 13.52 -1.39 7.25
C ARG A 14 13.48 -1.61 5.74
N LEU A 15 13.06 -0.60 4.97
CA LEU A 15 13.00 -0.68 3.50
C LEU A 15 14.37 -0.95 2.83
N ARG A 16 15.48 -0.63 3.50
CA ARG A 16 16.83 -0.99 3.02
C ARG A 16 17.06 -2.49 2.99
N ASP A 17 16.47 -3.19 3.97
CA ASP A 17 16.79 -4.58 4.28
C ASP A 17 15.70 -5.57 3.85
N ILE A 18 14.63 -5.10 3.16
CA ILE A 18 13.62 -6.02 2.61
C ILE A 18 14.28 -6.97 1.61
N PRO A 19 13.86 -8.26 1.56
CA PRO A 19 14.54 -9.29 0.77
C PRO A 19 14.23 -9.23 -0.74
N TYR A 20 13.71 -8.12 -1.23
CA TYR A 20 13.28 -7.91 -2.61
C TYR A 20 14.20 -6.93 -3.31
N LYS A 21 14.53 -7.19 -4.57
CA LYS A 21 15.37 -6.30 -5.40
C LYS A 21 14.53 -5.31 -6.18
N ARG A 22 13.41 -5.76 -6.76
CA ARG A 22 12.54 -4.97 -7.63
C ARG A 22 11.20 -4.71 -6.97
N VAL A 23 10.89 -3.45 -6.73
CA VAL A 23 9.75 -3.01 -5.90
C VAL A 23 8.84 -2.08 -6.69
N LEU A 24 7.53 -2.30 -6.65
CA LEU A 24 6.54 -1.34 -7.13
C LEU A 24 5.98 -0.57 -5.93
N VAL A 25 6.26 0.73 -5.87
CA VAL A 25 5.65 1.61 -4.87
C VAL A 25 4.28 2.03 -5.39
N ILE A 26 3.23 1.76 -4.61
CA ILE A 26 1.85 2.15 -4.93
C ILE A 26 1.40 3.17 -3.89
N THR A 27 0.95 4.33 -4.37
CA THR A 27 0.61 5.45 -3.51
C THR A 27 -0.43 6.37 -4.17
N ASP A 28 -0.86 7.39 -3.46
CA ASP A 28 -1.72 8.44 -3.98
C ASP A 28 -0.90 9.67 -4.43
N PRO A 29 -1.50 10.60 -5.21
CA PRO A 29 -0.81 11.79 -5.68
C PRO A 29 -0.36 12.74 -4.57
N PHE A 30 -0.99 12.72 -3.40
CA PHE A 30 -0.62 13.60 -2.28
C PHE A 30 0.74 13.22 -1.71
N VAL A 31 1.01 11.94 -1.51
CA VAL A 31 2.30 11.44 -1.01
C VAL A 31 3.46 11.89 -1.91
N VAL A 32 3.23 11.90 -3.24
CA VAL A 32 4.23 12.38 -4.20
C VAL A 32 4.38 13.91 -4.15
N LYS A 33 3.27 14.64 -4.22
CA LYS A 33 3.28 16.11 -4.28
C LYS A 33 3.79 16.77 -2.99
N SER A 34 3.55 16.15 -1.84
CA SER A 34 4.04 16.63 -0.55
C SER A 34 5.54 16.39 -0.32
N GLY A 35 6.18 15.58 -1.16
CA GLY A 35 7.56 15.13 -0.97
C GLY A 35 7.71 13.99 0.04
N MET A 36 6.62 13.52 0.64
CA MET A 36 6.63 12.37 1.56
C MET A 36 7.20 11.12 0.90
N ILE A 37 7.05 10.98 -0.42
CA ILE A 37 7.60 9.87 -1.20
C ILE A 37 9.12 9.70 -1.00
N ASP A 38 9.85 10.77 -0.72
CA ASP A 38 11.30 10.72 -0.48
C ASP A 38 11.66 9.91 0.77
N MET A 39 10.77 9.86 1.76
CA MET A 39 10.97 9.05 2.97
C MET A 39 10.94 7.55 2.66
N ILE A 40 10.33 7.18 1.54
CA ILE A 40 10.22 5.79 1.06
C ILE A 40 11.35 5.48 0.07
N THR A 41 11.56 6.37 -0.90
CA THR A 41 12.50 6.11 -2.00
C THR A 41 13.96 6.17 -1.55
N LYS A 42 14.32 7.08 -0.62
CA LYS A 42 15.69 7.17 -0.11
C LYS A 42 16.18 5.89 0.58
N PRO A 43 15.42 5.27 1.51
CA PRO A 43 15.81 3.97 2.06
C PRO A 43 15.89 2.86 1.02
N LEU A 44 14.95 2.81 0.05
CA LEU A 44 15.01 1.83 -1.04
C LEU A 44 16.29 1.99 -1.87
N GLN A 45 16.64 3.23 -2.26
CA GLN A 45 17.87 3.54 -2.97
C GLN A 45 19.10 3.15 -2.17
N ALA A 46 19.14 3.50 -0.88
CA ALA A 46 20.24 3.15 0.02
C ALA A 46 20.43 1.63 0.17
N GLY A 47 19.33 0.86 0.05
CA GLY A 47 19.36 -0.60 0.03
C GLY A 47 19.67 -1.20 -1.35
N GLY A 48 19.96 -0.38 -2.37
CA GLY A 48 20.23 -0.85 -3.72
C GLY A 48 19.04 -1.48 -4.42
N LYS A 49 17.80 -1.05 -4.04
CA LYS A 49 16.57 -1.56 -4.64
C LYS A 49 16.25 -0.82 -5.93
N GLU A 50 15.83 -1.57 -6.95
CA GLU A 50 15.17 -1.00 -8.12
C GLU A 50 13.71 -0.75 -7.77
N PHE A 51 13.16 0.41 -8.14
CA PHE A 51 11.75 0.67 -7.90
C PHE A 51 11.13 1.50 -9.02
N ASP A 52 9.83 1.34 -9.18
CA ASP A 52 8.98 2.19 -10.00
C ASP A 52 7.77 2.62 -9.15
N ILE A 53 7.09 3.69 -9.53
CA ILE A 53 6.02 4.29 -8.74
C ILE A 53 4.74 4.30 -9.56
N PHE A 54 3.66 3.81 -8.96
CA PHE A 54 2.29 4.01 -9.40
C PHE A 54 1.59 4.93 -8.40
N CYS A 55 1.34 6.18 -8.81
CA CYS A 55 0.81 7.22 -7.93
C CYS A 55 -0.62 7.68 -8.27
N ASP A 56 -1.38 6.85 -8.99
CA ASP A 56 -2.72 7.20 -9.45
C ASP A 56 -3.84 6.58 -8.59
N VAL A 57 -3.50 6.17 -7.37
CA VAL A 57 -4.53 5.75 -6.41
C VAL A 57 -5.38 6.94 -6.01
N VAL A 58 -6.68 6.71 -5.95
CA VAL A 58 -7.69 7.70 -5.52
C VAL A 58 -8.54 7.12 -4.38
N PRO A 59 -9.28 7.95 -3.64
CA PRO A 59 -10.18 7.47 -2.59
C PRO A 59 -11.13 6.36 -3.06
N ASP A 60 -11.52 5.51 -2.13
CA ASP A 60 -12.48 4.41 -2.34
C ASP A 60 -12.00 3.27 -3.27
N ALA A 61 -10.75 3.23 -3.66
CA ALA A 61 -10.15 2.13 -4.45
C ALA A 61 -11.02 1.71 -5.67
N PRO A 62 -11.30 2.61 -6.64
CA PRO A 62 -12.17 2.28 -7.77
C PRO A 62 -11.52 1.23 -8.68
N VAL A 63 -12.35 0.28 -9.16
CA VAL A 63 -11.92 -0.85 -10.00
C VAL A 63 -11.14 -0.41 -11.24
N GLY A 64 -11.53 0.72 -11.87
CA GLY A 64 -10.81 1.26 -13.03
C GLY A 64 -9.34 1.60 -12.70
N LYS A 65 -9.08 2.22 -11.55
CA LYS A 65 -7.72 2.56 -11.09
C LYS A 65 -6.92 1.32 -10.68
N ILE A 66 -7.59 0.35 -10.09
CA ILE A 66 -6.98 -0.95 -9.80
C ILE A 66 -6.54 -1.63 -11.11
N ALA A 67 -7.37 -1.61 -12.16
CA ALA A 67 -7.01 -2.17 -13.46
C ALA A 67 -5.78 -1.48 -14.11
N GLU A 68 -5.65 -0.15 -13.96
CA GLU A 68 -4.44 0.59 -14.38
C GLU A 68 -3.21 0.13 -13.59
N GLY A 69 -3.35 -0.01 -12.27
CA GLY A 69 -2.28 -0.53 -11.39
C GLY A 69 -1.87 -1.96 -11.73
N VAL A 70 -2.84 -2.84 -12.08
CA VAL A 70 -2.55 -4.20 -12.57
C VAL A 70 -1.74 -4.16 -13.86
N LYS A 71 -2.09 -3.32 -14.83
CA LYS A 71 -1.30 -3.15 -16.07
C LYS A 71 0.14 -2.72 -15.74
N LYS A 72 0.31 -1.74 -14.86
CA LYS A 72 1.63 -1.28 -14.40
C LYS A 72 2.43 -2.40 -13.75
N PHE A 73 1.79 -3.17 -12.86
CA PHE A 73 2.39 -4.34 -12.21
C PHE A 73 2.89 -5.37 -13.24
N LEU A 74 2.03 -5.74 -14.21
CA LEU A 74 2.36 -6.74 -15.24
C LEU A 74 3.51 -6.28 -16.15
N GLN A 75 3.61 -4.99 -16.42
CA GLN A 75 4.72 -4.41 -17.21
C GLN A 75 6.02 -4.37 -16.42
N TYR A 76 5.98 -3.96 -15.16
CA TYR A 76 7.17 -3.79 -14.35
C TYR A 76 7.67 -5.11 -13.73
N GLN A 77 6.77 -6.05 -13.46
CA GLN A 77 7.06 -7.37 -12.88
C GLN A 77 7.82 -7.28 -11.54
N PRO A 78 7.26 -6.65 -10.51
CA PRO A 78 7.93 -6.48 -9.23
C PRO A 78 8.02 -7.79 -8.44
N GLU A 79 9.01 -7.90 -7.56
CA GLU A 79 9.11 -8.95 -6.55
C GLU A 79 8.29 -8.62 -5.30
N ALA A 80 8.02 -7.33 -5.07
CA ALA A 80 7.17 -6.86 -3.99
C ALA A 80 6.46 -5.56 -4.35
N ILE A 81 5.33 -5.31 -3.67
CA ILE A 81 4.65 -4.03 -3.61
C ILE A 81 4.98 -3.36 -2.27
N VAL A 82 5.32 -2.08 -2.30
CA VAL A 82 5.33 -1.19 -1.13
C VAL A 82 4.12 -0.26 -1.26
N ALA A 83 3.10 -0.54 -0.45
CA ALA A 83 1.85 0.23 -0.41
C ALA A 83 2.01 1.38 0.59
N VAL A 84 1.90 2.63 0.12
CA VAL A 84 2.07 3.83 0.97
C VAL A 84 0.82 4.70 0.88
N GLY A 85 0.19 4.97 2.02
CA GLY A 85 -0.98 5.83 2.06
C GLY A 85 -2.00 5.40 3.10
N GLY A 86 -3.21 5.95 3.03
CA GLY A 86 -4.33 5.53 3.87
C GLY A 86 -4.94 4.20 3.44
N GLY A 87 -6.07 3.82 4.04
CA GLY A 87 -6.76 2.56 3.74
C GLY A 87 -7.00 2.32 2.26
N SER A 88 -7.44 3.34 1.50
CA SER A 88 -7.68 3.22 0.05
C SER A 88 -6.43 2.84 -0.74
N ALA A 89 -5.25 3.36 -0.38
CA ALA A 89 -4.00 3.04 -1.06
C ALA A 89 -3.55 1.60 -0.75
N ILE A 90 -3.69 1.18 0.50
CA ILE A 90 -3.35 -0.18 0.93
C ILE A 90 -4.31 -1.18 0.30
N ASP A 91 -5.62 -0.90 0.30
CA ASP A 91 -6.64 -1.77 -0.29
C ASP A 91 -6.49 -1.88 -1.82
N SER A 92 -6.22 -0.75 -2.51
CA SER A 92 -5.87 -0.78 -3.95
C SER A 92 -4.65 -1.65 -4.21
N SER A 93 -3.61 -1.54 -3.39
CA SER A 93 -2.38 -2.32 -3.53
C SER A 93 -2.60 -3.82 -3.35
N LYS A 94 -3.43 -4.19 -2.36
CA LYS A 94 -3.85 -5.58 -2.13
C LYS A 94 -4.60 -6.12 -3.34
N ALA A 95 -5.58 -5.37 -3.85
CA ALA A 95 -6.37 -5.76 -5.01
C ALA A 95 -5.51 -5.86 -6.27
N ILE A 96 -4.62 -4.90 -6.53
CA ILE A 96 -3.68 -4.93 -7.65
C ILE A 96 -2.82 -6.20 -7.60
N ARG A 97 -2.23 -6.51 -6.43
CA ARG A 97 -1.45 -7.73 -6.25
C ARG A 97 -2.27 -8.99 -6.52
N GLU A 98 -3.43 -9.10 -5.90
CA GLU A 98 -4.30 -10.27 -5.99
C GLU A 98 -4.72 -10.54 -7.44
N PHE A 99 -5.16 -9.51 -8.17
CA PHE A 99 -5.58 -9.67 -9.55
C PHE A 99 -4.41 -9.95 -10.50
N ALA A 100 -3.27 -9.28 -10.31
CA ALA A 100 -2.09 -9.52 -11.14
C ALA A 100 -1.58 -10.96 -11.00
N LEU A 101 -1.55 -11.50 -9.77
CA LEU A 101 -1.17 -12.88 -9.50
C LEU A 101 -2.12 -13.89 -10.15
N LYS A 102 -3.42 -13.61 -10.16
CA LYS A 102 -4.43 -14.48 -10.83
C LYS A 102 -4.30 -14.48 -12.36
N ILE A 103 -3.92 -13.33 -12.95
CA ILE A 103 -3.80 -13.23 -14.42
C ILE A 103 -2.61 -14.02 -14.95
N ASN A 104 -1.44 -13.95 -14.33
CA ASN A 104 -0.19 -14.43 -14.90
C ASN A 104 0.48 -15.58 -14.14
N ASN A 105 -0.20 -16.16 -13.17
CA ASN A 105 0.35 -17.25 -12.34
C ASN A 105 1.78 -16.93 -11.81
N TYR A 106 1.99 -15.67 -11.42
CA TYR A 106 3.23 -15.24 -10.79
C TYR A 106 3.49 -16.04 -9.52
N GLY A 107 4.76 -16.25 -9.23
CA GLY A 107 5.18 -16.73 -7.93
C GLY A 107 4.75 -15.78 -6.78
N LYS A 108 5.24 -16.02 -5.58
CA LYS A 108 4.94 -15.16 -4.43
C LYS A 108 5.51 -13.76 -4.66
N VAL A 109 4.65 -12.74 -4.58
CA VAL A 109 5.02 -11.32 -4.56
C VAL A 109 4.76 -10.76 -3.18
N GLY A 110 5.78 -10.15 -2.57
CA GLY A 110 5.67 -9.56 -1.23
C GLY A 110 4.75 -8.34 -1.19
N LEU A 111 4.21 -8.06 0.00
CA LEU A 111 3.49 -6.82 0.27
C LEU A 111 4.00 -6.21 1.58
N VAL A 112 4.53 -5.00 1.47
CA VAL A 112 4.90 -4.15 2.61
C VAL A 112 3.90 -3.01 2.67
N ALA A 113 3.16 -2.89 3.77
CA ALA A 113 2.16 -1.84 3.95
C ALA A 113 2.67 -0.75 4.88
N ILE A 114 2.55 0.50 4.46
CA ILE A 114 3.03 1.69 5.17
C ILE A 114 1.87 2.69 5.27
N PRO A 115 1.10 2.66 6.37
CA PRO A 115 -0.03 3.56 6.55
C PRO A 115 0.44 5.00 6.80
N THR A 116 -0.26 5.96 6.17
CA THR A 116 -0.11 7.41 6.42
C THR A 116 -1.31 8.00 7.16
N THR A 117 -2.25 7.17 7.58
CA THR A 117 -3.39 7.51 8.45
C THR A 117 -3.47 6.52 9.60
N SER A 118 -4.02 6.96 10.74
CA SER A 118 -4.23 6.09 11.91
C SER A 118 -5.70 5.71 11.99
N GLY A 119 -6.02 4.40 11.98
CA GLY A 119 -7.38 3.96 12.22
C GLY A 119 -7.83 2.74 11.42
N THR A 120 -7.68 2.73 10.10
CA THR A 120 -8.25 1.70 9.22
C THR A 120 -7.78 0.28 9.49
N GLY A 121 -6.54 0.11 10.01
CA GLY A 121 -5.95 -1.22 10.22
C GLY A 121 -5.72 -2.02 8.94
N SER A 122 -5.85 -1.39 7.76
CA SER A 122 -5.70 -2.10 6.47
C SER A 122 -4.34 -2.78 6.33
N GLU A 123 -3.29 -2.29 6.99
CA GLU A 123 -1.95 -2.85 6.95
C GLU A 123 -1.83 -4.25 7.59
N VAL A 124 -2.80 -4.66 8.40
CA VAL A 124 -2.79 -5.95 9.10
C VAL A 124 -4.00 -6.83 8.81
N THR A 125 -4.97 -6.35 8.02
CA THR A 125 -6.20 -7.08 7.71
C THR A 125 -6.06 -7.97 6.47
N SER A 126 -6.86 -9.04 6.42
CA SER A 126 -6.96 -9.99 5.30
C SER A 126 -8.09 -9.62 4.32
N PHE A 127 -8.50 -8.38 4.27
CA PHE A 127 -9.50 -7.90 3.32
C PHE A 127 -9.10 -6.58 2.67
N ALA A 128 -9.76 -6.24 1.58
CA ALA A 128 -9.69 -4.95 0.91
C ALA A 128 -11.08 -4.58 0.42
N VAL A 129 -11.43 -3.30 0.48
CA VAL A 129 -12.68 -2.80 -0.08
C VAL A 129 -12.40 -2.16 -1.43
N VAL A 130 -13.05 -2.64 -2.47
CA VAL A 130 -12.97 -2.08 -3.82
C VAL A 130 -14.33 -1.50 -4.23
N ASN A 131 -14.29 -0.44 -5.02
CA ASN A 131 -15.50 0.28 -5.43
C ASN A 131 -15.72 0.13 -6.93
N ASP A 132 -16.84 -0.48 -7.30
CA ASP A 132 -17.37 -0.43 -8.65
C ASP A 132 -18.18 0.86 -8.81
N THR A 133 -17.56 1.84 -9.45
CA THR A 133 -18.17 3.16 -9.64
C THR A 133 -19.30 3.17 -10.66
N GLU A 134 -19.36 2.19 -11.56
CA GLU A 134 -20.44 2.05 -12.55
C GLU A 134 -21.68 1.42 -11.91
N ALA A 135 -21.47 0.37 -11.12
CA ALA A 135 -22.56 -0.30 -10.39
C ALA A 135 -22.94 0.42 -9.08
N HIS A 136 -22.16 1.43 -8.63
CA HIS A 136 -22.32 2.11 -7.33
C HIS A 136 -22.31 1.13 -6.14
N VAL A 137 -21.46 0.12 -6.18
CA VAL A 137 -21.38 -0.93 -5.15
C VAL A 137 -19.94 -1.07 -4.65
N LYS A 138 -19.77 -1.16 -3.32
CA LYS A 138 -18.51 -1.52 -2.69
C LYS A 138 -18.47 -3.02 -2.42
N TYR A 139 -17.42 -3.69 -2.87
CA TYR A 139 -17.20 -5.12 -2.70
C TYR A 139 -16.05 -5.37 -1.73
N PRO A 140 -16.26 -6.12 -0.65
CA PRO A 140 -15.17 -6.62 0.15
C PRO A 140 -14.50 -7.80 -0.57
N LEU A 141 -13.19 -7.69 -0.78
CA LEU A 141 -12.35 -8.82 -1.16
C LEU A 141 -11.82 -9.44 0.13
N ILE A 142 -12.06 -10.72 0.36
CA ILE A 142 -11.66 -11.44 1.57
C ILE A 142 -10.79 -12.62 1.16
N SER A 143 -9.54 -12.61 1.59
CA SER A 143 -8.60 -13.72 1.36
C SER A 143 -7.38 -13.57 2.27
N ASP A 144 -6.90 -14.67 2.78
CA ASP A 144 -5.61 -14.73 3.50
C ASP A 144 -4.44 -14.18 2.67
N SER A 145 -4.54 -14.28 1.34
CA SER A 145 -3.54 -13.75 0.41
C SER A 145 -3.45 -12.21 0.44
N LEU A 146 -4.50 -11.49 0.88
CA LEU A 146 -4.50 -10.03 0.96
C LEU A 146 -3.73 -9.50 2.17
N THR A 147 -3.38 -10.34 3.13
CA THR A 147 -2.59 -9.93 4.31
C THR A 147 -1.20 -9.47 3.86
N ALA A 148 -0.74 -8.33 4.38
CA ALA A 148 0.62 -7.86 4.15
C ALA A 148 1.64 -8.77 4.84
N ASP A 149 2.80 -8.97 4.20
CA ASP A 149 3.92 -9.70 4.82
C ASP A 149 4.58 -8.87 5.92
N GLU A 150 4.72 -7.55 5.68
CA GLU A 150 5.28 -6.60 6.64
C GLU A 150 4.39 -5.34 6.71
N ALA A 151 4.28 -4.75 7.91
CA ALA A 151 3.70 -3.43 8.13
C ALA A 151 4.75 -2.54 8.79
N ILE A 152 4.98 -1.34 8.24
CA ILE A 152 5.93 -0.38 8.77
C ILE A 152 5.16 0.85 9.26
N LEU A 153 5.21 1.08 10.58
CA LEU A 153 4.47 2.13 11.27
C LEU A 153 5.44 3.20 11.75
N ASP A 154 5.52 4.31 11.02
CA ASP A 154 6.35 5.46 11.37
C ASP A 154 5.45 6.67 11.67
N ALA A 155 5.54 7.19 12.89
CA ALA A 155 4.70 8.29 13.34
C ALA A 155 4.91 9.59 12.54
N GLU A 156 6.07 9.78 11.91
CA GLU A 156 6.33 10.95 11.08
C GLU A 156 5.40 11.02 9.86
N LEU A 157 4.95 9.88 9.33
CA LEU A 157 4.05 9.83 8.19
C LEU A 157 2.63 10.30 8.51
N VAL A 158 2.20 10.16 9.77
CA VAL A 158 0.86 10.56 10.22
C VAL A 158 0.82 11.94 10.87
N ARG A 159 1.98 12.54 11.15
CA ARG A 159 2.10 13.79 11.90
C ARG A 159 1.47 15.00 11.21
N SER A 160 1.45 15.01 9.87
CA SER A 160 0.89 16.10 9.06
C SER A 160 -0.57 15.87 8.66
N VAL A 161 -1.21 14.80 9.14
CA VAL A 161 -2.62 14.51 8.81
C VAL A 161 -3.52 15.57 9.44
N PRO A 162 -4.42 16.20 8.68
CA PRO A 162 -5.36 17.19 9.21
C PRO A 162 -6.22 16.64 10.36
N PRO A 163 -6.55 17.43 11.38
CA PRO A 163 -7.35 16.99 12.53
C PRO A 163 -8.69 16.34 12.16
N ALA A 164 -9.37 16.84 11.11
CA ALA A 164 -10.62 16.26 10.64
C ALA A 164 -10.43 14.81 10.15
N ILE A 165 -9.40 14.57 9.31
CA ILE A 165 -9.10 13.23 8.81
C ILE A 165 -8.65 12.31 9.96
N THR A 166 -7.88 12.84 10.92
CA THR A 166 -7.49 12.08 12.11
C THR A 166 -8.70 11.67 12.94
N ALA A 167 -9.71 12.54 13.07
CA ALA A 167 -10.95 12.23 13.77
C ALA A 167 -11.77 11.16 13.01
N ASP A 168 -11.92 11.32 11.69
CA ASP A 168 -12.67 10.38 10.84
C ASP A 168 -12.03 8.97 10.89
N THR A 169 -10.70 8.88 10.67
CA THR A 169 -10.01 7.57 10.72
C THR A 169 -9.91 7.01 12.13
N GLY A 170 -9.90 7.87 13.16
CA GLY A 170 -9.95 7.45 14.56
C GLY A 170 -11.27 6.77 14.93
N MET A 171 -12.38 7.13 14.28
CA MET A 171 -13.68 6.47 14.46
C MET A 171 -13.69 5.04 13.89
N ASP A 172 -12.85 4.73 12.91
CA ASP A 172 -12.72 3.38 12.37
C ASP A 172 -12.15 2.36 13.39
N VAL A 173 -11.53 2.86 14.48
CA VAL A 173 -10.95 2.02 15.54
C VAL A 173 -11.99 1.56 16.56
N LEU A 174 -13.12 2.29 16.69
CA LEU A 174 -14.17 2.05 17.68
C LEU A 174 -15.20 1.03 17.19
#